data_642f5fc2996a8ba08767976766738fb3
#
_entry.id   642f5fc2996a8ba08767976766738fb3
#
_cell.length_a   1.000
_cell.length_b   1.000
_cell.length_c   1.000
_cell.angle_alpha   90.00
_cell.angle_beta   90.00
_cell.angle_gamma   90.00
#
_symmetry.space_group_name_H-M   'P 1'
#
loop_
_entity.id
_entity.type
_entity.pdbx_description
1 polymer ?
#
loop_
_entity_poly.entity_id
_entity_poly.type
_entity_poly.pdbx_seq_one_letter_code
_entity_poly.pdbx_strand_id
1 'polypeptide(L)'
;DWRKMTNGIHWLVNSTETILSGISPKSALGAGMTFGELEGARMVMVVDVPDDPEDMVKVWGFVINRIRQIHVLFLTSEALFAISKLEGVEVADLLKEIRNRGLVPHVCSYIADERRALVEHSLGSINVVTNDTLEPLEWLARFICNLPLSESGNLGVKSACLS
;
A
#
# COMPACT_ATOMS: atom_id res chain seq x y z
N ASP A 1 -1.73 -18.35 16.75
CA ASP A 1 -0.29 -18.58 16.52
C ASP A 1 0.11 -18.01 15.16
N TRP A 2 0.67 -16.79 15.18
CA TRP A 2 1.06 -16.06 13.98
C TRP A 2 2.03 -16.84 13.09
N ARG A 3 3.00 -17.52 13.69
CA ARG A 3 3.99 -18.29 12.95
C ARG A 3 3.36 -19.37 12.06
N LYS A 4 2.31 -20.04 12.55
CA LYS A 4 1.56 -21.00 11.73
C LYS A 4 0.74 -20.34 10.64
N MET A 5 0.19 -19.14 10.91
CA MET A 5 -0.64 -18.42 9.95
C MET A 5 0.18 -17.78 8.82
N THR A 6 1.40 -17.35 9.12
CA THR A 6 2.26 -16.64 8.14
C THR A 6 3.24 -17.56 7.42
N ASN A 7 3.34 -18.83 7.81
CA ASN A 7 4.23 -19.78 7.15
C ASN A 7 3.81 -20.07 5.71
N GLY A 8 4.72 -19.82 4.78
CA GLY A 8 4.53 -20.11 3.35
C GLY A 8 3.64 -19.11 2.60
N ILE A 9 3.18 -18.03 3.23
CA ILE A 9 2.46 -16.97 2.52
C ILE A 9 3.44 -16.03 1.82
N HIS A 10 3.08 -15.57 0.62
CA HIS A 10 3.88 -14.60 -0.13
C HIS A 10 3.55 -13.15 0.24
N TRP A 11 2.27 -12.89 0.45
CA TRP A 11 1.76 -11.55 0.76
C TRP A 11 0.90 -11.57 2.00
N LEU A 12 1.13 -10.63 2.92
CA LEU A 12 0.24 -10.33 4.04
C LEU A 12 -0.37 -8.96 3.79
N VAL A 13 -1.69 -8.95 3.51
CA VAL A 13 -2.43 -7.71 3.23
C VAL A 13 -3.05 -7.22 4.53
N ASN A 14 -2.80 -5.97 4.86
CA ASN A 14 -3.30 -5.31 6.06
C ASN A 14 -4.05 -4.03 5.68
N SER A 15 -5.09 -3.68 6.44
CA SER A 15 -5.84 -2.44 6.30
C SER A 15 -5.66 -1.55 7.53
N THR A 16 -5.61 -0.25 7.30
CA THR A 16 -5.56 0.76 8.37
C THR A 16 -6.85 0.83 9.21
N GLU A 17 -7.97 0.34 8.71
CA GLU A 17 -9.22 0.20 9.45
C GLU A 17 -9.03 -0.57 10.77
N THR A 18 -8.17 -1.59 10.76
CA THR A 18 -7.82 -2.38 11.95
C THR A 18 -7.18 -1.53 13.06
N ILE A 19 -6.52 -0.41 12.73
CA ILE A 19 -5.83 0.46 13.69
C ILE A 19 -6.83 1.12 14.66
N LEU A 20 -7.99 1.48 14.15
CA LEU A 20 -9.04 2.18 14.87
C LEU A 20 -10.04 1.24 15.56
N SER A 21 -10.01 -0.04 15.22
CA SER A 21 -10.92 -1.05 15.79
C SER A 21 -10.65 -1.36 17.27
N GLY A 22 -9.61 -0.77 17.87
CA GLY A 22 -9.28 -0.88 19.29
C GLY A 22 -7.84 -1.30 19.57
N ILE A 23 -7.48 -1.37 20.85
CA ILE A 23 -6.09 -1.68 21.28
C ILE A 23 -5.67 -3.09 20.85
N SER A 24 -6.55 -4.08 21.03
CA SER A 24 -6.24 -5.48 20.72
C SER A 24 -6.05 -5.72 19.21
N PRO A 25 -6.96 -5.29 18.32
CA PRO A 25 -6.76 -5.37 16.88
C PRO A 25 -5.51 -4.66 16.39
N LYS A 26 -5.25 -3.44 16.89
CA LYS A 26 -4.03 -2.68 16.57
C LYS A 26 -2.76 -3.43 16.99
N SER A 27 -2.75 -4.03 18.17
CA SER A 27 -1.62 -4.83 18.65
C SER A 27 -1.44 -6.11 17.84
N ALA A 28 -2.56 -6.77 17.47
CA ALA A 28 -2.54 -7.95 16.62
C ALA A 28 -1.99 -7.64 15.21
N LEU A 29 -2.38 -6.51 14.62
CA LEU A 29 -1.84 -6.02 13.36
C LEU A 29 -0.33 -5.84 13.44
N GLY A 30 0.15 -5.16 14.49
CA GLY A 30 1.59 -4.95 14.71
C GLY A 30 2.37 -6.26 14.87
N ALA A 31 1.80 -7.22 15.62
CA ALA A 31 2.38 -8.55 15.78
C ALA A 31 2.38 -9.31 14.44
N GLY A 32 1.27 -9.29 13.70
CA GLY A 32 1.14 -9.93 12.38
C GLY A 32 2.20 -9.42 11.38
N MET A 33 2.43 -8.12 11.33
CA MET A 33 3.46 -7.52 10.49
C MET A 33 4.86 -8.02 10.87
N THR A 34 5.17 -8.05 12.18
CA THR A 34 6.49 -8.49 12.67
C THR A 34 6.72 -9.99 12.39
N PHE A 35 5.74 -10.84 12.70
CA PHE A 35 5.87 -12.28 12.43
C PHE A 35 5.86 -12.60 10.94
N GLY A 36 5.05 -11.90 10.13
CA GLY A 36 5.06 -12.05 8.69
C GLY A 36 6.43 -11.72 8.10
N GLU A 37 7.06 -10.63 8.53
CA GLU A 37 8.41 -10.26 8.12
C GLU A 37 9.44 -11.33 8.49
N LEU A 38 9.37 -11.88 9.71
CA LEU A 38 10.26 -12.96 10.16
C LEU A 38 10.10 -14.25 9.35
N GLU A 39 8.90 -14.56 8.89
CA GLU A 39 8.61 -15.73 8.05
C GLU A 39 8.79 -15.44 6.53
N GLY A 40 9.25 -14.24 6.17
CA GLY A 40 9.56 -13.85 4.79
C GLY A 40 8.34 -13.41 3.95
N ALA A 41 7.19 -13.19 4.58
CA ALA A 41 6.03 -12.63 3.89
C ALA A 41 6.27 -11.14 3.55
N ARG A 42 5.83 -10.74 2.36
CA ARG A 42 5.86 -9.34 1.95
C ARG A 42 4.61 -8.62 2.46
N MET A 43 4.80 -7.45 3.07
CA MET A 43 3.72 -6.66 3.66
C MET A 43 3.08 -5.74 2.63
N VAL A 44 1.77 -5.83 2.50
CA VAL A 44 0.92 -4.86 1.82
C VAL A 44 0.14 -4.09 2.88
N MET A 45 0.16 -2.77 2.81
CA MET A 45 -0.65 -1.90 3.65
C MET A 45 -1.61 -1.11 2.79
N VAL A 46 -2.90 -1.30 3.02
CA VAL A 46 -3.98 -0.51 2.42
C VAL A 46 -4.31 0.62 3.38
N VAL A 47 -4.20 1.84 2.90
CA VAL A 47 -4.55 3.05 3.64
C VAL A 47 -5.82 3.64 3.04
N ASP A 48 -6.84 3.76 3.88
CA ASP A 48 -8.09 4.41 3.56
C ASP A 48 -8.36 5.56 4.53
N VAL A 49 -9.28 6.44 4.17
CA VAL A 49 -9.73 7.52 5.05
C VAL A 49 -10.64 6.93 6.13
N PRO A 50 -10.37 7.19 7.42
CA PRO A 50 -11.26 6.77 8.49
C PRO A 50 -12.58 7.55 8.45
N ASP A 51 -13.63 7.00 9.07
CA ASP A 51 -14.94 7.66 9.20
C ASP A 51 -14.84 9.03 9.88
N ASP A 52 -13.99 9.14 10.91
CA ASP A 52 -13.63 10.42 11.51
C ASP A 52 -12.32 10.94 10.89
N PRO A 53 -12.36 12.03 10.12
CA PRO A 53 -11.16 12.60 9.49
C PRO A 53 -10.04 13.00 10.47
N GLU A 54 -10.38 13.28 11.75
CA GLU A 54 -9.38 13.61 12.78
C GLU A 54 -8.50 12.40 13.13
N ASP A 55 -9.01 11.19 12.94
CA ASP A 55 -8.27 9.96 13.15
C ASP A 55 -7.20 9.69 12.07
N MET A 56 -7.23 10.43 10.95
CA MET A 56 -6.23 10.27 9.88
C MET A 56 -4.80 10.47 10.39
N VAL A 57 -4.59 11.39 11.33
CA VAL A 57 -3.27 11.61 11.97
C VAL A 57 -2.80 10.36 12.70
N LYS A 58 -3.70 9.67 13.42
CA LYS A 58 -3.38 8.44 14.17
C LYS A 58 -3.06 7.28 13.22
N VAL A 59 -3.89 7.15 12.18
CA VAL A 59 -3.74 6.13 11.13
C VAL A 59 -2.41 6.32 10.41
N TRP A 60 -2.17 7.51 9.93
CA TRP A 60 -0.94 7.83 9.19
C TRP A 60 0.31 7.70 10.06
N GLY A 61 0.25 8.15 11.31
CA GLY A 61 1.33 7.97 12.28
C GLY A 61 1.69 6.50 12.52
N PHE A 62 0.71 5.59 12.55
CA PHE A 62 0.97 4.15 12.65
C PHE A 62 1.68 3.62 11.40
N VAL A 63 1.24 4.02 10.21
CA VAL A 63 1.85 3.63 8.94
C VAL A 63 3.31 4.09 8.88
N ILE A 64 3.56 5.36 9.18
CA ILE A 64 4.92 5.94 9.17
C ILE A 64 5.85 5.22 10.14
N ASN A 65 5.38 4.90 11.35
CA ASN A 65 6.18 4.18 12.35
C ASN A 65 6.58 2.77 11.90
N ARG A 66 5.87 2.19 10.93
CA ARG A 66 6.12 0.83 10.41
C ARG A 66 6.49 0.80 8.92
N ILE A 67 6.77 1.96 8.35
CA ILE A 67 6.92 2.12 6.91
C ILE A 67 8.01 1.23 6.31
N ARG A 68 9.05 0.92 7.09
CA ARG A 68 10.16 0.04 6.68
C ARG A 68 9.79 -1.43 6.56
N GLN A 69 8.68 -1.85 7.17
CA GLN A 69 8.16 -3.21 7.06
C GLN A 69 7.23 -3.37 5.84
N ILE A 70 6.84 -2.27 5.19
CA ILE A 70 5.85 -2.25 4.11
C ILE A 70 6.57 -2.41 2.77
N HIS A 71 6.15 -3.39 1.97
CA HIS A 71 6.67 -3.64 0.63
C HIS A 71 5.81 -3.00 -0.45
N VAL A 72 4.48 -2.99 -0.25
CA VAL A 72 3.53 -2.28 -1.09
C VAL A 72 2.64 -1.42 -0.19
N LEU A 73 2.71 -0.11 -0.35
CA LEU A 73 1.83 0.84 0.29
C LEU A 73 0.80 1.32 -0.73
N PHE A 74 -0.45 0.95 -0.51
CA PHE A 74 -1.56 1.36 -1.36
C PHE A 74 -2.39 2.44 -0.65
N LEU A 75 -2.57 3.57 -1.31
CA LEU A 75 -3.44 4.65 -0.85
C LEU A 75 -4.70 4.65 -1.71
N THR A 76 -5.90 4.63 -1.09
CA THR A 76 -7.12 4.94 -1.84
C THR A 76 -7.05 6.37 -2.37
N SER A 77 -7.86 6.71 -3.38
CA SER A 77 -7.90 8.08 -3.92
C SER A 77 -8.19 9.12 -2.84
N GLU A 78 -9.11 8.82 -1.94
CA GLU A 78 -9.47 9.66 -0.80
C GLU A 78 -8.31 9.82 0.18
N ALA A 79 -7.63 8.73 0.52
CA ALA A 79 -6.46 8.75 1.40
C ALA A 79 -5.30 9.53 0.78
N LEU A 80 -5.11 9.45 -0.54
CA LEU A 80 -4.11 10.22 -1.26
C LEU A 80 -4.30 11.73 -1.03
N PHE A 81 -5.55 12.23 -1.17
CA PHE A 81 -5.88 13.64 -0.91
C PHE A 81 -5.77 14.02 0.56
N ALA A 82 -6.23 13.16 1.48
CA ALA A 82 -6.17 13.44 2.91
C ALA A 82 -4.72 13.53 3.40
N ILE A 83 -3.85 12.61 2.98
CA ILE A 83 -2.43 12.59 3.37
C ILE A 83 -1.67 13.75 2.71
N SER A 84 -1.98 14.11 1.45
CA SER A 84 -1.41 15.29 0.78
C SER A 84 -1.61 16.55 1.63
N LYS A 85 -2.82 16.77 2.13
CA LYS A 85 -3.11 17.90 3.03
C LYS A 85 -2.37 17.79 4.37
N LEU A 86 -2.30 16.60 4.95
CA LEU A 86 -1.65 16.36 6.23
C LEU A 86 -0.14 16.58 6.16
N GLU A 87 0.49 16.12 5.09
CA GLU A 87 1.95 16.24 4.87
C GLU A 87 2.34 17.59 4.24
N GLY A 88 1.38 18.37 3.74
CA GLY A 88 1.65 19.62 3.02
C GLY A 88 2.41 19.41 1.71
N VAL A 89 2.16 18.29 1.04
CA VAL A 89 2.78 17.89 -0.22
C VAL A 89 1.71 17.86 -1.31
N GLU A 90 2.02 18.34 -2.50
CA GLU A 90 1.11 18.24 -3.63
C GLU A 90 0.78 16.79 -3.97
N VAL A 91 -0.48 16.52 -4.33
CA VAL A 91 -0.96 15.16 -4.64
C VAL A 91 -0.10 14.47 -5.70
N ALA A 92 0.35 15.22 -6.71
CA ALA A 92 1.18 14.71 -7.79
C ALA A 92 2.56 14.19 -7.33
N ASP A 93 3.09 14.73 -6.23
CA ASP A 93 4.41 14.41 -5.72
C ASP A 93 4.35 13.45 -4.50
N LEU A 94 3.17 13.26 -3.92
CA LEU A 94 3.01 12.58 -2.64
C LEU A 94 3.56 11.15 -2.65
N LEU A 95 3.19 10.33 -3.65
CA LEU A 95 3.64 8.93 -3.72
C LEU A 95 5.17 8.85 -3.78
N LYS A 96 5.79 9.73 -4.56
CA LYS A 96 7.24 9.82 -4.70
C LYS A 96 7.91 10.24 -3.40
N GLU A 97 7.35 11.24 -2.70
CA GLU A 97 7.87 11.69 -1.40
C GLU A 97 7.79 10.57 -0.35
N ILE A 98 6.64 9.89 -0.24
CA ILE A 98 6.49 8.76 0.67
C ILE A 98 7.50 7.66 0.34
N ARG A 99 7.61 7.29 -0.94
CA ARG A 99 8.56 6.27 -1.40
C ARG A 99 9.98 6.63 -1.01
N ASN A 100 10.41 7.86 -1.25
CA ASN A 100 11.77 8.31 -0.99
C ASN A 100 12.11 8.37 0.50
N ARG A 101 11.20 8.90 1.33
CA ARG A 101 11.38 8.98 2.78
C ARG A 101 11.33 7.60 3.45
N GLY A 102 10.37 6.77 3.04
CA GLY A 102 10.13 5.45 3.60
C GLY A 102 11.01 4.35 3.03
N LEU A 103 11.60 4.56 1.85
CA LEU A 103 12.26 3.53 1.03
C LEU A 103 11.35 2.32 0.76
N VAL A 104 10.04 2.59 0.66
CA VAL A 104 9.05 1.57 0.34
C VAL A 104 9.28 1.07 -1.08
N PRO A 105 9.36 -0.24 -1.33
CA PRO A 105 9.60 -0.75 -2.68
C PRO A 105 8.58 -0.26 -3.70
N HIS A 106 7.28 -0.26 -3.35
CA HIS A 106 6.20 0.23 -4.21
C HIS A 106 5.21 1.05 -3.40
N VAL A 107 4.96 2.28 -3.82
CA VAL A 107 3.89 3.15 -3.29
C VAL A 107 2.92 3.41 -4.43
N CYS A 108 1.66 3.08 -4.25
CA CYS A 108 0.70 3.07 -5.34
C CYS A 108 -0.69 3.57 -4.95
N SER A 109 -1.44 3.97 -5.96
CA SER A 109 -2.85 4.32 -5.89
C SER A 109 -3.54 3.93 -7.19
N TYR A 110 -4.84 3.67 -7.13
CA TYR A 110 -5.67 3.44 -8.30
C TYR A 110 -6.90 4.34 -8.25
N ILE A 111 -7.05 5.17 -9.29
CA ILE A 111 -8.16 6.12 -9.45
C ILE A 111 -9.17 5.47 -10.38
N ALA A 112 -10.23 4.90 -9.81
CA ALA A 112 -11.20 4.07 -10.55
C ALA A 112 -11.92 4.83 -11.67
N ASP A 113 -12.38 6.06 -11.40
CA ASP A 113 -13.10 6.89 -12.37
C ASP A 113 -12.24 7.21 -13.61
N GLU A 114 -10.95 7.32 -13.44
CA GLU A 114 -9.98 7.57 -14.52
C GLU A 114 -9.36 6.27 -15.07
N ARG A 115 -9.64 5.13 -14.45
CA ARG A 115 -8.98 3.83 -14.70
C ARG A 115 -7.45 3.96 -14.65
N ARG A 116 -6.95 4.78 -13.73
CA ARG A 116 -5.54 5.21 -13.70
C ARG A 116 -4.79 4.57 -12.54
N ALA A 117 -3.75 3.83 -12.88
CA ALA A 117 -2.80 3.29 -11.92
C ALA A 117 -1.58 4.22 -11.79
N LEU A 118 -1.26 4.58 -10.56
CA LEU A 118 -0.09 5.37 -10.18
C LEU A 118 0.81 4.50 -9.31
N VAL A 119 2.06 4.29 -9.69
CA VAL A 119 3.03 3.52 -8.91
C VAL A 119 4.38 4.22 -8.90
N GLU A 120 4.90 4.49 -7.72
CA GLU A 120 6.27 4.92 -7.50
C GLU A 120 7.11 3.74 -6.98
N HIS A 121 8.24 3.47 -7.61
CA HIS A 121 9.13 2.38 -7.23
C HIS A 121 10.61 2.78 -7.38
N SER A 122 11.54 1.89 -7.01
CA SER A 122 12.96 2.21 -6.95
C SER A 122 13.56 2.61 -8.30
N LEU A 123 12.98 2.20 -9.41
CA LEU A 123 13.51 2.41 -10.76
C LEU A 123 12.70 3.44 -11.56
N GLY A 124 11.67 4.05 -10.99
CA GLY A 124 10.90 5.08 -11.68
C GLY A 124 9.45 5.18 -11.24
N SER A 125 8.68 5.88 -12.05
CA SER A 125 7.27 6.16 -11.86
C SER A 125 6.46 5.55 -13.00
N ILE A 126 5.33 4.96 -12.66
CA ILE A 126 4.34 4.44 -13.62
C ILE A 126 3.06 5.27 -13.47
N ASN A 127 2.55 5.75 -14.58
CA ASN A 127 1.25 6.39 -14.69
C ASN A 127 0.60 5.84 -15.96
N VAL A 128 -0.36 4.94 -15.79
CA VAL A 128 -0.99 4.23 -16.91
C VAL A 128 -2.50 4.14 -16.73
N VAL A 129 -3.21 4.10 -17.85
CA VAL A 129 -4.66 3.83 -17.88
C VAL A 129 -4.85 2.35 -18.15
N THR A 130 -5.63 1.68 -17.28
CA THR A 130 -5.99 0.26 -17.45
C THR A 130 -7.07 0.09 -18.52
N ASN A 131 -7.12 -1.09 -19.14
CA ASN A 131 -8.14 -1.39 -20.16
C ASN A 131 -9.53 -1.53 -19.52
N ASP A 132 -9.58 -2.17 -18.36
CA ASP A 132 -10.82 -2.43 -17.64
C ASP A 132 -11.02 -1.40 -16.52
N THR A 133 -12.29 -1.15 -16.19
CA THR A 133 -12.66 -0.45 -14.95
C THR A 133 -12.64 -1.48 -13.83
N LEU A 134 -11.78 -1.27 -12.85
CA LEU A 134 -11.61 -2.16 -11.70
C LEU A 134 -11.95 -1.41 -10.42
N GLU A 135 -12.42 -2.14 -9.43
CA GLU A 135 -12.44 -1.61 -8.08
C GLU A 135 -11.00 -1.48 -7.53
N PRO A 136 -10.70 -0.47 -6.69
CA PRO A 136 -9.33 -0.21 -6.24
C PRO A 136 -8.63 -1.42 -5.61
N LEU A 137 -9.32 -2.19 -4.79
CA LEU A 137 -8.77 -3.40 -4.16
C LEU A 137 -8.63 -4.57 -5.14
N GLU A 138 -9.50 -4.64 -6.17
CA GLU A 138 -9.35 -5.62 -7.23
C GLU A 138 -8.10 -5.32 -8.06
N TRP A 139 -7.89 -4.06 -8.42
CA TRP A 139 -6.66 -3.66 -9.09
C TRP A 139 -5.42 -4.00 -8.24
N LEU A 140 -5.44 -3.66 -6.94
CA LEU A 140 -4.34 -3.98 -6.04
C LEU A 140 -4.06 -5.49 -5.98
N ALA A 141 -5.11 -6.32 -5.89
CA ALA A 141 -4.95 -7.78 -5.87
C ALA A 141 -4.30 -8.29 -7.15
N ARG A 142 -4.75 -7.84 -8.33
CA ARG A 142 -4.12 -8.17 -9.61
C ARG A 142 -2.67 -7.72 -9.67
N PHE A 143 -2.39 -6.49 -9.26
CA PHE A 143 -1.05 -5.92 -9.24
C PHE A 143 -0.08 -6.76 -8.40
N ILE A 144 -0.41 -7.07 -7.13
CA ILE A 144 0.49 -7.84 -6.26
C ILE A 144 0.64 -9.30 -6.69
N CYS A 145 -0.37 -9.89 -7.32
CA CYS A 145 -0.28 -11.24 -7.87
C CYS A 145 0.62 -11.30 -9.12
N ASN A 146 0.57 -10.28 -9.97
CA ASN A 146 1.34 -10.25 -11.21
C ASN A 146 2.76 -9.69 -11.03
N LEU A 147 3.00 -8.87 -10.00
CA LEU A 147 4.30 -8.27 -9.74
C LEU A 147 5.46 -9.28 -9.65
N PRO A 148 5.33 -10.44 -8.96
CA PRO A 148 6.39 -11.45 -8.94
C PRO A 148 6.54 -12.22 -10.25
N LEU A 149 5.53 -12.23 -11.11
CA LEU A 149 5.50 -12.96 -12.38
C LEU A 149 6.01 -12.10 -13.55
N SER A 150 6.08 -10.79 -13.33
CA SER A 150 6.51 -9.83 -14.34
C SER A 150 8.04 -9.77 -14.44
N GLU A 151 8.53 -9.28 -15.58
CA GLU A 151 9.95 -9.00 -15.75
C GLU A 151 10.45 -8.00 -14.69
N SER A 152 11.76 -8.03 -14.46
CA SER A 152 12.36 -7.06 -13.54
C SER A 152 12.37 -5.65 -14.13
N GLY A 153 12.31 -4.64 -13.27
CA GLY A 153 12.44 -3.24 -13.64
C GLY A 153 11.13 -2.54 -14.00
N ASN A 154 11.25 -1.37 -14.60
CA ASN A 154 10.13 -0.49 -14.88
C ASN A 154 9.07 -1.11 -15.82
N LEU A 155 9.52 -1.89 -16.82
CA LEU A 155 8.62 -2.57 -17.75
C LEU A 155 7.78 -3.64 -17.05
N GLY A 156 8.39 -4.40 -16.14
CA GLY A 156 7.67 -5.41 -15.36
C GLY A 156 6.63 -4.80 -14.43
N VAL A 157 6.97 -3.73 -13.73
CA VAL A 157 5.99 -3.01 -12.88
C VAL A 157 4.86 -2.46 -13.73
N LYS A 158 5.15 -1.88 -14.90
CA LYS A 158 4.13 -1.40 -15.84
C LYS A 158 3.22 -2.54 -16.32
N SER A 159 3.79 -3.69 -16.66
CA SER A 159 3.02 -4.87 -17.05
C SER A 159 2.07 -5.34 -15.93
N ALA A 160 2.55 -5.39 -14.69
CA ALA A 160 1.74 -5.75 -13.54
C ALA A 160 0.59 -4.75 -13.27
N CYS A 161 0.77 -3.46 -13.59
CA CYS A 161 -0.28 -2.44 -13.47
C CYS A 161 -1.42 -2.63 -14.48
N LEU A 162 -1.14 -3.23 -15.64
CA LEU A 162 -2.07 -3.38 -16.76
C LEU A 162 -2.77 -4.75 -16.79
N SER A 163 -2.42 -5.65 -15.87
CA SER A 163 -2.88 -7.05 -15.84
C SER A 163 -4.29 -7.22 -15.28
#